data_e3564c4194ba54d97bb8670b06622ae3
#
_entry.id   e3564c4194ba54d97bb8670b06622ae3
#
_cell.length_a   1.000
_cell.length_b   1.000
_cell.length_c   1.000
_cell.angle_alpha   90.00
_cell.angle_beta   90.00
_cell.angle_gamma   90.00
#
_symmetry.space_group_name_H-M   'P 1'
#
loop_
_entity.id
_entity.type
_entity.pdbx_description
1 polymer ?
#
loop_
_entity_poly.entity_id
_entity_poly.type
_entity_poly.pdbx_seq_one_letter_code
_entity_poly.pdbx_strand_id
1 'polypeptide(L)'
;PLLFKVSAFLVSLFLFIIAECVLYIKFKNLSSRMDSLVLAMEKVEKGDIDVHIPLSKDRDEITFIADNFNKMCEKLNDHIRKSYLAELRQREAEIVALQNQINPHFLYNTLESIRMKAICNGDKEVGKMLYSLAFLFRSQVKGNLIVSIDQEIKYCNKYLELFKFRYDEKFKFKIECEEDLYDKGIVKFTLQPLIENYFVHGIRLERDDNELKIYIYKHLEDIVVEVIDKGRGIPKEKLDDINRRIRECDHSGKSIGMLNVHERIKIKYGEPYGLTVTSEENKGTNMILKFPLREVE
;
A
#
# COMPACT_ATOMS: atom_id res chain seq x y z
N PRO A 1 9.82 -88.24 30.76
CA PRO A 1 8.51 -87.53 30.69
C PRO A 1 8.55 -86.13 31.32
N LEU A 2 9.30 -85.88 32.39
CA LEU A 2 9.36 -84.60 33.09
C LEU A 2 10.07 -83.52 32.29
N LEU A 3 11.20 -83.81 31.67
CA LEU A 3 11.96 -82.88 30.77
C LEU A 3 11.13 -82.43 29.59
N PHE A 4 10.30 -83.31 28.96
CA PHE A 4 9.41 -82.94 27.85
C PHE A 4 8.29 -82.02 28.30
N LYS A 5 7.70 -82.23 29.49
CA LYS A 5 6.68 -81.34 30.05
C LYS A 5 7.24 -79.93 30.38
N VAL A 6 8.47 -79.89 30.92
CA VAL A 6 9.17 -78.61 31.23
C VAL A 6 9.52 -77.86 29.93
N SER A 7 10.03 -78.56 28.91
CA SER A 7 10.32 -77.88 27.61
C SER A 7 9.06 -77.36 26.90
N ALA A 8 7.97 -78.12 26.92
CA ALA A 8 6.70 -77.68 26.35
C ALA A 8 6.13 -76.46 27.08
N PHE A 9 6.27 -76.43 28.43
CA PHE A 9 5.85 -75.27 29.22
C PHE A 9 6.70 -74.02 28.89
N LEU A 10 8.04 -74.15 28.81
CA LEU A 10 8.91 -73.02 28.45
C LEU A 10 8.62 -72.49 27.04
N VAL A 11 8.38 -73.34 26.07
CA VAL A 11 7.99 -72.92 24.71
C VAL A 11 6.64 -72.20 24.73
N SER A 12 5.64 -72.72 25.46
CA SER A 12 4.34 -72.05 25.60
C SER A 12 4.46 -70.69 26.27
N LEU A 13 5.25 -70.58 27.33
CA LEU A 13 5.51 -69.30 28.00
C LEU A 13 6.23 -68.30 27.10
N PHE A 14 7.20 -68.73 26.31
CA PHE A 14 7.90 -67.92 25.35
C PHE A 14 6.97 -67.38 24.26
N LEU A 15 6.13 -68.25 23.68
CA LEU A 15 5.11 -67.82 22.71
C LEU A 15 4.10 -66.87 23.29
N PHE A 16 3.69 -67.05 24.55
CA PHE A 16 2.80 -66.14 25.25
C PHE A 16 3.44 -64.73 25.42
N ILE A 17 4.72 -64.68 25.86
CA ILE A 17 5.44 -63.41 25.99
C ILE A 17 5.58 -62.72 24.62
N ILE A 18 5.85 -63.44 23.55
CA ILE A 18 5.90 -62.89 22.20
C ILE A 18 4.53 -62.31 21.80
N ALA A 19 3.46 -63.03 22.06
CA ALA A 19 2.09 -62.57 21.75
C ALA A 19 1.75 -61.30 22.52
N GLU A 20 2.05 -61.21 23.81
CA GLU A 20 1.89 -60.02 24.65
C GLU A 20 2.72 -58.84 24.13
N CYS A 21 4.00 -59.04 23.78
CA CYS A 21 4.83 -58.00 23.17
C CYS A 21 4.25 -57.44 21.85
N VAL A 22 3.79 -58.33 20.99
CA VAL A 22 3.17 -57.95 19.70
C VAL A 22 1.89 -57.16 19.93
N LEU A 23 1.04 -57.61 20.86
CA LEU A 23 -0.19 -56.90 21.21
C LEU A 23 0.10 -55.52 21.79
N TYR A 24 1.08 -55.44 22.69
CA TYR A 24 1.51 -54.16 23.31
C TYR A 24 2.00 -53.17 22.26
N ILE A 25 2.86 -53.62 21.30
CA ILE A 25 3.36 -52.77 20.22
C ILE A 25 2.21 -52.28 19.32
N LYS A 26 1.32 -53.17 18.98
CA LYS A 26 0.14 -52.80 18.15
C LYS A 26 -0.77 -51.81 18.85
N PHE A 27 -1.05 -52.03 20.14
CA PHE A 27 -1.90 -51.14 20.94
C PHE A 27 -1.25 -49.75 21.14
N LYS A 28 0.05 -49.73 21.43
CA LYS A 28 0.78 -48.46 21.54
C LYS A 28 0.80 -47.65 20.26
N ASN A 29 0.98 -48.31 19.12
CA ASN A 29 0.91 -47.63 17.80
C ASN A 29 -0.50 -47.08 17.51
N LEU A 30 -1.53 -47.85 17.83
CA LEU A 30 -2.94 -47.43 17.67
C LEU A 30 -3.23 -46.18 18.54
N SER A 31 -2.84 -46.22 19.84
CA SER A 31 -3.03 -45.12 20.77
C SER A 31 -2.32 -43.84 20.30
N SER A 32 -1.06 -43.96 19.87
CA SER A 32 -0.30 -42.79 19.35
C SER A 32 -0.93 -42.17 18.13
N ARG A 33 -1.54 -42.93 17.23
CA ARG A 33 -2.24 -42.42 16.05
C ARG A 33 -3.54 -41.73 16.41
N MET A 34 -4.29 -42.27 17.40
CA MET A 34 -5.48 -41.62 17.95
C MET A 34 -5.13 -40.29 18.62
N ASP A 35 -4.07 -40.24 19.42
CA ASP A 35 -3.59 -39.03 20.08
C ASP A 35 -3.23 -37.94 19.05
N SER A 36 -2.60 -38.33 17.92
CA SER A 36 -2.28 -37.43 16.82
C SER A 36 -3.53 -36.83 16.17
N LEU A 37 -4.60 -37.62 15.99
CA LEU A 37 -5.89 -37.17 15.50
C LEU A 37 -6.53 -36.13 16.44
N VAL A 38 -6.57 -36.44 17.74
CA VAL A 38 -7.13 -35.55 18.76
C VAL A 38 -6.38 -34.23 18.81
N LEU A 39 -5.04 -34.27 18.84
CA LEU A 39 -4.20 -33.07 18.83
C LEU A 39 -4.41 -32.23 17.56
N ALA A 40 -4.59 -32.86 16.41
CA ALA A 40 -4.88 -32.14 15.17
C ALA A 40 -6.24 -31.44 15.22
N MET A 41 -7.27 -32.09 15.77
CA MET A 41 -8.61 -31.53 15.97
C MET A 41 -8.57 -30.34 16.92
N GLU A 42 -7.84 -30.43 18.04
CA GLU A 42 -7.66 -29.31 18.98
C GLU A 42 -6.96 -28.10 18.35
N LYS A 43 -6.00 -28.32 17.45
CA LYS A 43 -5.35 -27.23 16.73
C LYS A 43 -6.33 -26.52 15.80
N VAL A 44 -7.13 -27.26 15.04
CA VAL A 44 -8.18 -26.70 14.16
C VAL A 44 -9.21 -25.92 14.97
N GLU A 45 -9.63 -26.42 16.12
CA GLU A 45 -10.53 -25.70 17.05
C GLU A 45 -9.95 -24.34 17.49
N LYS A 46 -8.62 -24.27 17.69
CA LYS A 46 -7.91 -23.03 18.04
C LYS A 46 -7.64 -22.12 16.84
N GLY A 47 -8.10 -22.49 15.64
CA GLY A 47 -7.99 -21.68 14.41
C GLY A 47 -6.78 -22.00 13.52
N ASP A 48 -5.94 -22.98 13.90
CA ASP A 48 -4.86 -23.46 13.05
C ASP A 48 -5.40 -24.51 12.08
N ILE A 49 -5.74 -24.08 10.89
CA ILE A 49 -6.38 -24.93 9.85
C ILE A 49 -5.32 -25.60 8.96
N ASP A 50 -4.06 -25.15 9.02
CA ASP A 50 -2.97 -25.68 8.19
C ASP A 50 -2.33 -26.92 8.80
N VAL A 51 -3.15 -27.73 9.47
CA VAL A 51 -2.74 -28.96 10.13
C VAL A 51 -2.91 -30.14 9.18
N HIS A 52 -1.84 -30.94 9.04
CA HIS A 52 -1.86 -32.18 8.25
C HIS A 52 -1.47 -33.37 9.11
N ILE A 53 -2.32 -34.40 9.12
CA ILE A 53 -2.06 -35.67 9.82
C ILE A 53 -1.32 -36.59 8.85
N PRO A 54 -0.13 -37.12 9.23
CA PRO A 54 0.61 -38.04 8.38
C PRO A 54 -0.16 -39.35 8.22
N LEU A 55 -0.36 -39.77 6.97
CA LEU A 55 -1.06 -41.01 6.68
C LEU A 55 -0.15 -42.23 6.87
N SER A 56 -0.63 -43.23 7.59
CA SER A 56 0.05 -44.54 7.72
C SER A 56 0.01 -45.33 6.43
N LYS A 57 0.95 -46.26 6.25
CA LYS A 57 0.90 -47.23 5.16
C LYS A 57 -0.18 -48.31 5.37
N ASP A 58 -0.65 -48.48 6.59
CA ASP A 58 -1.72 -49.39 6.95
C ASP A 58 -3.06 -48.79 6.46
N ARG A 59 -3.81 -49.57 5.68
CA ARG A 59 -5.14 -49.16 5.19
C ARG A 59 -6.22 -49.61 6.20
N ASP A 60 -6.20 -48.98 7.36
CA ASP A 60 -7.18 -49.20 8.42
C ASP A 60 -8.15 -48.00 8.58
N GLU A 61 -9.11 -48.12 9.48
CA GLU A 61 -10.18 -47.16 9.72
C GLU A 61 -9.57 -45.79 10.22
N ILE A 62 -8.44 -45.82 10.93
CA ILE A 62 -7.79 -44.60 11.44
C ILE A 62 -7.15 -43.84 10.29
N THR A 63 -6.49 -44.53 9.35
CA THR A 63 -5.95 -43.89 8.15
C THR A 63 -7.05 -43.25 7.30
N PHE A 64 -8.19 -43.93 7.19
CA PHE A 64 -9.36 -43.39 6.49
C PHE A 64 -9.90 -42.12 7.16
N ILE A 65 -9.99 -42.09 8.51
CA ILE A 65 -10.42 -40.91 9.26
C ILE A 65 -9.41 -39.77 9.07
N ALA A 66 -8.10 -40.03 9.17
CA ALA A 66 -7.05 -39.06 8.98
C ALA A 66 -7.07 -38.41 7.58
N ASP A 67 -7.26 -39.23 6.54
CA ASP A 67 -7.38 -38.79 5.13
C ASP A 67 -8.59 -37.86 4.96
N ASN A 68 -9.76 -38.26 5.48
CA ASN A 68 -10.97 -37.46 5.41
C ASN A 68 -10.85 -36.17 6.21
N PHE A 69 -10.18 -36.18 7.38
CA PHE A 69 -9.88 -35.00 8.16
C PHE A 69 -8.98 -34.04 7.37
N ASN A 70 -7.90 -34.51 6.76
CA ASN A 70 -7.02 -33.70 5.93
C ASN A 70 -7.78 -33.05 4.77
N LYS A 71 -8.61 -33.82 4.06
CA LYS A 71 -9.47 -33.33 2.98
C LYS A 71 -10.50 -32.29 3.46
N MET A 72 -11.00 -32.45 4.67
CA MET A 72 -11.91 -31.47 5.28
C MET A 72 -11.18 -30.17 5.58
N CYS A 73 -9.98 -30.22 6.17
CA CYS A 73 -9.15 -29.03 6.44
C CYS A 73 -8.77 -28.30 5.14
N GLU A 74 -8.37 -29.01 4.10
CA GLU A 74 -8.06 -28.46 2.79
C GLU A 74 -9.28 -27.70 2.19
N LYS A 75 -10.46 -28.34 2.20
CA LYS A 75 -11.69 -27.69 1.72
C LYS A 75 -12.07 -26.48 2.55
N LEU A 76 -11.90 -26.55 3.88
CA LEU A 76 -12.18 -25.44 4.78
C LEU A 76 -11.27 -24.25 4.49
N ASN A 77 -9.96 -24.49 4.31
CA ASN A 77 -9.00 -23.48 3.95
C ASN A 77 -9.34 -22.83 2.60
N ASP A 78 -9.69 -23.63 1.61
CA ASP A 78 -10.15 -23.16 0.30
C ASP A 78 -11.43 -22.29 0.40
N HIS A 79 -12.39 -22.70 1.23
CA HIS A 79 -13.61 -21.92 1.45
C HIS A 79 -13.32 -20.56 2.13
N ILE A 80 -12.50 -20.56 3.17
CA ILE A 80 -12.09 -19.33 3.87
C ILE A 80 -11.39 -18.38 2.90
N ARG A 81 -10.43 -18.90 2.12
CA ARG A 81 -9.72 -18.11 1.12
C ARG A 81 -10.66 -17.50 0.08
N LYS A 82 -11.61 -18.30 -0.44
CA LYS A 82 -12.61 -17.81 -1.41
C LYS A 82 -13.54 -16.76 -0.81
N SER A 83 -13.99 -16.98 0.43
CA SER A 83 -14.84 -16.02 1.16
C SER A 83 -14.12 -14.71 1.38
N TYR A 84 -12.87 -14.74 1.84
CA TYR A 84 -12.03 -13.55 2.05
C TYR A 84 -11.80 -12.76 0.75
N LEU A 85 -11.49 -13.45 -0.35
CA LEU A 85 -11.32 -12.82 -1.66
C LEU A 85 -12.64 -12.22 -2.19
N ALA A 86 -13.77 -12.86 -1.92
CA ALA A 86 -15.09 -12.32 -2.29
C ALA A 86 -15.41 -11.05 -1.50
N GLU A 87 -15.12 -11.04 -0.19
CA GLU A 87 -15.29 -9.86 0.66
C GLU A 87 -14.40 -8.68 0.22
N LEU A 88 -13.12 -8.95 -0.10
CA LEU A 88 -12.23 -7.91 -0.64
C LEU A 88 -12.78 -7.31 -1.93
N ARG A 89 -13.23 -8.15 -2.88
CA ARG A 89 -13.82 -7.66 -4.15
C ARG A 89 -15.10 -6.85 -3.92
N GLN A 90 -15.91 -7.24 -2.96
CA GLN A 90 -17.11 -6.49 -2.59
C GLN A 90 -16.73 -5.11 -2.05
N ARG A 91 -15.78 -5.03 -1.12
CA ARG A 91 -15.29 -3.76 -0.58
C ARG A 91 -14.68 -2.85 -1.66
N GLU A 92 -13.89 -3.43 -2.57
CA GLU A 92 -13.37 -2.68 -3.72
C GLU A 92 -14.49 -2.14 -4.61
N ALA A 93 -15.50 -2.96 -4.90
CA ALA A 93 -16.67 -2.52 -5.69
C ALA A 93 -17.47 -1.42 -4.99
N GLU A 94 -17.65 -1.50 -3.67
CA GLU A 94 -18.29 -0.45 -2.86
C GLU A 94 -17.51 0.87 -2.91
N ILE A 95 -16.18 0.82 -2.79
CA ILE A 95 -15.32 2.01 -2.90
C ILE A 95 -15.46 2.64 -4.29
N VAL A 96 -15.43 1.84 -5.36
CA VAL A 96 -15.62 2.33 -6.73
C VAL A 96 -17.02 2.91 -6.94
N ALA A 97 -18.05 2.28 -6.38
CA ALA A 97 -19.42 2.79 -6.44
C ALA A 97 -19.56 4.14 -5.71
N LEU A 98 -18.97 4.28 -4.53
CA LEU A 98 -18.95 5.54 -3.77
C LEU A 98 -18.19 6.64 -4.53
N GLN A 99 -17.04 6.33 -5.13
CA GLN A 99 -16.28 7.28 -5.96
C GLN A 99 -17.07 7.74 -7.18
N ASN A 100 -17.88 6.87 -7.80
CA ASN A 100 -18.72 7.20 -8.95
C ASN A 100 -19.99 7.99 -8.60
N GLN A 101 -20.38 8.14 -7.31
CA GLN A 101 -21.54 8.95 -6.92
C GLN A 101 -21.38 10.43 -7.30
N ILE A 102 -20.15 10.93 -7.34
CA ILE A 102 -19.88 12.22 -7.97
C ILE A 102 -19.71 11.94 -9.46
N ASN A 103 -20.70 12.28 -10.29
CA ASN A 103 -20.60 12.10 -11.73
C ASN A 103 -19.51 13.04 -12.31
N PRO A 104 -18.30 12.52 -12.64
CA PRO A 104 -17.21 13.37 -13.09
C PRO A 104 -17.53 14.06 -14.43
N HIS A 105 -18.32 13.40 -15.26
CA HIS A 105 -18.73 13.93 -16.55
C HIS A 105 -19.69 15.14 -16.41
N PHE A 106 -20.59 15.07 -15.43
CA PHE A 106 -21.47 16.22 -15.12
C PHE A 106 -20.66 17.42 -14.65
N LEU A 107 -19.72 17.22 -13.74
CA LEU A 107 -18.86 18.30 -13.24
C LEU A 107 -18.02 18.92 -14.37
N TYR A 108 -17.39 18.08 -15.20
CA TYR A 108 -16.61 18.55 -16.34
C TYR A 108 -17.48 19.38 -17.31
N ASN A 109 -18.65 18.89 -17.72
CA ASN A 109 -19.55 19.59 -18.63
C ASN A 109 -20.06 20.90 -18.03
N THR A 110 -20.33 20.93 -16.73
CA THR A 110 -20.76 22.14 -16.03
C THR A 110 -19.66 23.19 -16.04
N LEU A 111 -18.41 22.80 -15.67
CA LEU A 111 -17.26 23.72 -15.71
C LEU A 111 -17.00 24.25 -17.12
N GLU A 112 -17.11 23.41 -18.15
CA GLU A 112 -16.92 23.80 -19.53
C GLU A 112 -18.02 24.78 -20.02
N SER A 113 -19.26 24.56 -19.62
CA SER A 113 -20.37 25.46 -19.91
C SER A 113 -20.18 26.85 -19.27
N ILE A 114 -19.74 26.89 -18.01
CA ILE A 114 -19.40 28.13 -17.29
C ILE A 114 -18.22 28.82 -17.96
N ARG A 115 -17.18 28.05 -18.36
CA ARG A 115 -16.02 28.56 -19.10
C ARG A 115 -16.43 29.26 -20.39
N MET A 116 -17.25 28.61 -21.21
CA MET A 116 -17.74 29.20 -22.47
C MET A 116 -18.52 30.47 -22.22
N LYS A 117 -19.39 30.51 -21.22
CA LYS A 117 -20.14 31.70 -20.85
C LYS A 117 -19.23 32.85 -20.40
N ALA A 118 -18.19 32.58 -19.61
CA ALA A 118 -17.21 33.59 -19.20
C ALA A 118 -16.48 34.18 -20.42
N ILE A 119 -16.03 33.32 -21.34
CA ILE A 119 -15.37 33.76 -22.58
C ILE A 119 -16.30 34.63 -23.44
N CYS A 120 -17.58 34.24 -23.63
CA CYS A 120 -18.56 35.00 -24.37
C CYS A 120 -18.83 36.37 -23.73
N ASN A 121 -18.73 36.46 -22.40
CA ASN A 121 -18.86 37.74 -21.68
C ASN A 121 -17.57 38.60 -21.70
N GLY A 122 -16.50 38.13 -22.36
CA GLY A 122 -15.22 38.83 -22.46
C GLY A 122 -14.24 38.54 -21.32
N ASP A 123 -14.63 37.76 -20.33
CA ASP A 123 -13.79 37.41 -19.17
C ASP A 123 -12.84 36.23 -19.48
N LYS A 124 -11.75 36.58 -20.15
CA LYS A 124 -10.72 35.58 -20.54
C LYS A 124 -9.98 34.99 -19.36
N GLU A 125 -9.86 35.70 -18.24
CA GLU A 125 -9.15 35.23 -17.08
C GLU A 125 -9.92 34.12 -16.33
N VAL A 126 -11.21 34.37 -16.07
CA VAL A 126 -12.09 33.33 -15.51
C VAL A 126 -12.17 32.12 -16.45
N GLY A 127 -12.18 32.36 -17.78
CA GLY A 127 -12.13 31.29 -18.77
C GLY A 127 -10.87 30.41 -18.64
N LYS A 128 -9.70 30.99 -18.39
CA LYS A 128 -8.44 30.25 -18.16
C LYS A 128 -8.46 29.46 -16.84
N MET A 129 -8.97 30.07 -15.76
CA MET A 129 -9.14 29.38 -14.48
C MET A 129 -10.01 28.13 -14.59
N LEU A 130 -11.18 28.29 -15.21
CA LEU A 130 -12.12 27.18 -15.38
C LEU A 130 -11.53 26.06 -16.25
N TYR A 131 -10.74 26.41 -17.26
CA TYR A 131 -9.99 25.43 -18.04
C TYR A 131 -8.99 24.64 -17.18
N SER A 132 -8.17 25.33 -16.37
CA SER A 132 -7.19 24.69 -15.48
C SER A 132 -7.88 23.81 -14.45
N LEU A 133 -9.01 24.26 -13.88
CA LEU A 133 -9.81 23.48 -12.93
C LEU A 133 -10.42 22.24 -13.59
N ALA A 134 -11.04 22.38 -14.76
CA ALA A 134 -11.62 21.27 -15.51
C ALA A 134 -10.55 20.22 -15.92
N PHE A 135 -9.37 20.70 -16.32
CA PHE A 135 -8.22 19.84 -16.64
C PHE A 135 -7.79 19.00 -15.42
N LEU A 136 -7.65 19.61 -14.25
CA LEU A 136 -7.28 18.90 -13.01
C LEU A 136 -8.34 17.87 -12.61
N PHE A 137 -9.61 18.22 -12.62
CA PHE A 137 -10.70 17.28 -12.34
C PHE A 137 -10.70 16.08 -13.29
N ARG A 138 -10.56 16.33 -14.58
CA ARG A 138 -10.48 15.26 -15.57
C ARG A 138 -9.29 14.34 -15.34
N SER A 139 -8.16 14.91 -14.93
CA SER A 139 -6.95 14.18 -14.66
C SER A 139 -7.06 13.29 -13.41
N GLN A 140 -7.85 13.70 -12.39
CA GLN A 140 -8.07 12.88 -11.18
C GLN A 140 -8.86 11.60 -11.48
N VAL A 141 -9.81 11.65 -12.41
CA VAL A 141 -10.74 10.54 -12.69
C VAL A 141 -10.17 9.51 -13.66
N LYS A 142 -9.27 9.92 -14.57
CA LYS A 142 -8.74 9.07 -15.65
C LYS A 142 -7.22 8.94 -15.57
N GLY A 143 -6.72 7.76 -15.94
CA GLY A 143 -5.30 7.51 -16.21
C GLY A 143 -4.64 6.50 -15.30
N ASN A 144 -3.42 6.16 -15.68
CA ASN A 144 -2.58 5.19 -15.00
C ASN A 144 -2.05 5.74 -13.66
N LEU A 145 -1.62 4.84 -12.78
CA LEU A 145 -0.97 5.19 -11.52
C LEU A 145 0.42 5.82 -11.75
N ILE A 146 1.12 5.41 -12.82
CA ILE A 146 2.39 5.97 -13.27
C ILE A 146 2.13 6.84 -14.49
N VAL A 147 2.69 8.04 -14.49
CA VAL A 147 2.63 9.01 -15.57
C VAL A 147 4.04 9.50 -15.91
N SER A 148 4.23 10.14 -17.06
CA SER A 148 5.50 10.79 -17.36
C SER A 148 5.69 12.03 -16.48
N ILE A 149 6.96 12.37 -16.21
CA ILE A 149 7.31 13.61 -15.50
C ILE A 149 6.72 14.83 -16.22
N ASP A 150 6.72 14.83 -17.57
CA ASP A 150 6.06 15.87 -18.36
C ASP A 150 4.58 16.04 -18.01
N GLN A 151 3.85 14.93 -17.85
CA GLN A 151 2.44 14.98 -17.43
C GLN A 151 2.27 15.49 -16.02
N GLU A 152 3.11 15.06 -15.08
CA GLU A 152 3.09 15.54 -13.70
C GLU A 152 3.39 17.05 -13.62
N ILE A 153 4.38 17.53 -14.40
CA ILE A 153 4.70 18.97 -14.52
C ILE A 153 3.49 19.74 -15.11
N LYS A 154 2.79 19.18 -16.10
CA LYS A 154 1.56 19.80 -16.64
C LYS A 154 0.47 19.92 -15.57
N TYR A 155 0.30 18.89 -14.71
CA TYR A 155 -0.65 18.97 -13.59
C TYR A 155 -0.23 20.06 -12.58
N CYS A 156 1.06 20.10 -12.22
CA CYS A 156 1.60 21.13 -11.31
C CYS A 156 1.42 22.55 -11.89
N ASN A 157 1.72 22.76 -13.17
CA ASN A 157 1.55 24.05 -13.80
C ASN A 157 0.08 24.51 -13.78
N LYS A 158 -0.87 23.61 -14.12
CA LYS A 158 -2.29 23.94 -14.08
C LYS A 158 -2.80 24.24 -12.68
N TYR A 159 -2.27 23.53 -11.68
CA TYR A 159 -2.57 23.76 -10.28
C TYR A 159 -2.01 25.11 -9.80
N LEU A 160 -0.75 25.42 -10.10
CA LEU A 160 -0.10 26.67 -9.74
C LEU A 160 -0.69 27.89 -10.45
N GLU A 161 -1.17 27.76 -11.69
CA GLU A 161 -1.91 28.81 -12.41
C GLU A 161 -3.16 29.27 -11.62
N LEU A 162 -3.89 28.34 -10.95
CA LEU A 162 -5.05 28.70 -10.13
C LEU A 162 -4.65 29.53 -8.91
N PHE A 163 -3.53 29.18 -8.27
CA PHE A 163 -3.03 29.95 -7.13
C PHE A 163 -2.43 31.30 -7.56
N LYS A 164 -1.76 31.36 -8.72
CA LYS A 164 -1.26 32.60 -9.28
C LYS A 164 -2.41 33.59 -9.52
N PHE A 165 -3.54 33.11 -10.04
CA PHE A 165 -4.74 33.95 -10.19
C PHE A 165 -5.26 34.45 -8.84
N ARG A 166 -5.28 33.57 -7.79
CA ARG A 166 -5.79 33.93 -6.46
C ARG A 166 -4.90 34.94 -5.73
N TYR A 167 -3.58 34.85 -5.91
CA TYR A 167 -2.59 35.63 -5.18
C TYR A 167 -1.90 36.69 -6.03
N ASP A 168 -2.24 36.75 -7.32
CA ASP A 168 -1.79 37.72 -8.32
C ASP A 168 -0.25 37.94 -8.30
N GLU A 169 0.23 39.17 -8.29
CA GLU A 169 1.66 39.49 -8.31
C GLU A 169 2.43 39.06 -7.03
N LYS A 170 1.71 38.71 -5.97
CA LYS A 170 2.30 38.29 -4.68
C LYS A 170 2.89 36.90 -4.67
N PHE A 171 2.68 36.12 -5.73
CA PHE A 171 3.16 34.74 -5.82
C PHE A 171 3.85 34.47 -7.16
N LYS A 172 5.07 33.92 -7.08
CA LYS A 172 5.85 33.49 -8.25
C LYS A 172 6.21 32.02 -8.12
N PHE A 173 6.23 31.33 -9.26
CA PHE A 173 6.71 29.96 -9.25
C PHE A 173 7.58 29.67 -10.48
N LYS A 174 8.45 28.66 -10.34
CA LYS A 174 9.32 28.15 -11.40
C LYS A 174 9.42 26.63 -11.30
N ILE A 175 9.30 25.95 -12.44
CA ILE A 175 9.54 24.50 -12.55
C ILE A 175 10.66 24.31 -13.56
N GLU A 176 11.72 23.66 -13.17
CA GLU A 176 12.86 23.27 -14.01
C GLU A 176 13.05 21.77 -13.97
N CYS A 177 13.20 21.16 -15.14
CA CYS A 177 13.40 19.73 -15.31
C CYS A 177 14.50 19.50 -16.34
N GLU A 178 15.40 18.56 -16.09
CA GLU A 178 16.36 18.12 -17.09
C GLU A 178 15.66 17.46 -18.28
N GLU A 179 16.12 17.75 -19.51
CA GLU A 179 15.45 17.35 -20.74
C GLU A 179 15.26 15.84 -20.86
N ASP A 180 16.23 15.06 -20.42
CA ASP A 180 16.23 13.59 -20.48
C ASP A 180 15.25 12.92 -19.50
N LEU A 181 14.57 13.69 -18.63
CA LEU A 181 13.67 13.16 -17.61
C LEU A 181 12.19 13.29 -17.95
N TYR A 182 11.83 14.06 -18.97
CA TYR A 182 10.41 14.32 -19.30
C TYR A 182 9.59 13.07 -19.61
N ASP A 183 10.21 12.04 -20.20
CA ASP A 183 9.59 10.76 -20.56
C ASP A 183 9.63 9.71 -19.43
N LYS A 184 10.36 9.97 -18.35
CA LYS A 184 10.50 9.03 -17.23
C LYS A 184 9.25 8.98 -16.35
N GLY A 185 9.07 7.81 -15.70
CA GLY A 185 7.88 7.51 -14.91
C GLY A 185 7.92 8.10 -13.50
N ILE A 186 6.82 8.71 -13.09
CA ILE A 186 6.57 9.14 -11.71
C ILE A 186 5.16 8.69 -11.28
N VAL A 187 4.99 8.41 -9.99
CA VAL A 187 3.65 8.14 -9.43
C VAL A 187 2.80 9.41 -9.56
N LYS A 188 1.65 9.29 -10.19
CA LYS A 188 0.73 10.40 -10.49
C LYS A 188 0.33 11.16 -9.23
N PHE A 189 0.23 12.49 -9.33
CA PHE A 189 -0.09 13.40 -8.22
C PHE A 189 0.83 13.25 -6.99
N THR A 190 2.11 13.04 -7.24
CA THR A 190 3.15 13.00 -6.20
C THR A 190 3.57 14.40 -5.78
N LEU A 191 3.65 15.34 -6.74
CA LEU A 191 4.11 16.71 -6.47
C LEU A 191 3.02 17.60 -5.91
N GLN A 192 1.76 17.36 -6.26
CA GLN A 192 0.63 18.19 -5.83
C GLN A 192 0.54 18.35 -4.29
N PRO A 193 0.60 17.29 -3.46
CA PRO A 193 0.55 17.45 -2.00
C PRO A 193 1.72 18.26 -1.43
N LEU A 194 2.88 18.21 -2.08
CA LEU A 194 4.05 19.03 -1.67
C LEU A 194 3.80 20.50 -1.97
N ILE A 195 3.21 20.81 -3.11
CA ILE A 195 2.80 22.17 -3.49
C ILE A 195 1.70 22.67 -2.55
N GLU A 196 0.71 21.85 -2.24
CA GLU A 196 -0.39 22.17 -1.32
C GLU A 196 0.10 22.58 0.07
N ASN A 197 1.11 21.88 0.60
CA ASN A 197 1.71 22.22 1.89
C ASN A 197 2.19 23.68 1.95
N TYR A 198 2.77 24.20 0.87
CA TYR A 198 3.18 25.59 0.80
C TYR A 198 1.98 26.54 0.90
N PHE A 199 0.90 26.31 0.14
CA PHE A 199 -0.27 27.19 0.16
C PHE A 199 -1.06 27.13 1.46
N VAL A 200 -1.11 25.98 2.11
CA VAL A 200 -1.85 25.79 3.36
C VAL A 200 -1.07 26.30 4.57
N HIS A 201 0.26 26.11 4.58
CA HIS A 201 1.07 26.32 5.77
C HIS A 201 2.21 27.34 5.59
N GLY A 202 2.72 27.51 4.38
CA GLY A 202 3.93 28.26 4.09
C GLY A 202 3.70 29.71 3.65
N ILE A 203 2.69 29.96 2.82
CA ILE A 203 2.50 31.27 2.16
C ILE A 203 2.30 32.41 3.16
N ARG A 204 2.88 33.58 2.85
CA ARG A 204 2.79 34.82 3.63
C ARG A 204 2.09 35.90 2.81
N LEU A 205 0.81 36.12 3.07
CA LEU A 205 0.01 37.09 2.32
C LEU A 205 0.43 38.54 2.56
N GLU A 206 1.13 38.79 3.66
CA GLU A 206 1.69 40.08 4.02
C GLU A 206 2.98 40.44 3.28
N ARG A 207 3.56 39.50 2.51
CA ARG A 207 4.82 39.69 1.77
C ARG A 207 4.58 39.53 0.26
N ASP A 208 5.40 40.19 -0.52
CA ASP A 208 5.36 40.17 -2.00
C ASP A 208 6.47 39.28 -2.59
N ASP A 209 7.28 38.62 -1.75
CA ASP A 209 8.38 37.73 -2.15
C ASP A 209 8.05 36.24 -2.05
N ASN A 210 6.77 35.89 -2.08
CA ASN A 210 6.34 34.47 -2.09
C ASN A 210 6.80 33.78 -3.37
N GLU A 211 7.62 32.75 -3.19
CA GLU A 211 8.21 32.00 -4.30
C GLU A 211 8.20 30.51 -4.01
N LEU A 212 7.83 29.72 -5.04
CA LEU A 212 7.92 28.26 -5.04
C LEU A 212 8.77 27.83 -6.24
N LYS A 213 9.79 27.03 -5.99
CA LYS A 213 10.63 26.44 -7.03
C LYS A 213 10.56 24.92 -6.98
N ILE A 214 10.50 24.30 -8.13
CA ILE A 214 10.53 22.84 -8.29
C ILE A 214 11.67 22.53 -9.24
N TYR A 215 12.65 21.75 -8.77
CA TYR A 215 13.76 21.24 -9.55
C TYR A 215 13.65 19.74 -9.67
N ILE A 216 13.80 19.24 -10.92
CA ILE A 216 13.75 17.81 -11.22
C ILE A 216 15.03 17.48 -11.98
N TYR A 217 15.89 16.68 -11.38
CA TYR A 217 17.20 16.35 -11.96
C TYR A 217 17.62 14.92 -11.65
N LYS A 218 18.55 14.41 -12.45
CA LYS A 218 19.15 13.10 -12.26
C LYS A 218 20.31 13.20 -11.27
N HIS A 219 20.33 12.29 -10.30
CA HIS A 219 21.46 12.10 -9.39
C HIS A 219 21.84 10.61 -9.37
N LEU A 220 22.94 10.26 -10.03
CA LEU A 220 23.36 8.87 -10.28
C LEU A 220 22.29 8.10 -11.08
N GLU A 221 21.73 7.03 -10.50
CA GLU A 221 20.66 6.21 -11.08
C GLU A 221 19.26 6.61 -10.55
N ASP A 222 19.17 7.73 -9.85
CA ASP A 222 17.92 8.18 -9.22
C ASP A 222 17.47 9.51 -9.80
N ILE A 223 16.17 9.75 -9.69
CA ILE A 223 15.52 11.04 -9.92
C ILE A 223 15.34 11.71 -8.56
N VAL A 224 15.77 12.96 -8.49
CA VAL A 224 15.57 13.83 -7.33
C VAL A 224 14.66 14.96 -7.72
N VAL A 225 13.64 15.18 -6.90
CA VAL A 225 12.75 16.35 -7.01
C VAL A 225 12.90 17.18 -5.76
N GLU A 226 13.28 18.43 -5.93
CA GLU A 226 13.34 19.41 -4.85
C GLU A 226 12.21 20.42 -4.99
N VAL A 227 11.42 20.57 -3.93
CA VAL A 227 10.35 21.59 -3.83
C VAL A 227 10.76 22.57 -2.77
N ILE A 228 11.16 23.77 -3.19
CA ILE A 228 11.70 24.82 -2.33
C ILE A 228 10.74 25.98 -2.27
N ASP A 229 10.34 26.37 -1.07
CA ASP A 229 9.52 27.55 -0.83
C ASP A 229 10.23 28.62 0.03
N LYS A 230 9.83 29.87 -0.14
CA LYS A 230 10.21 31.01 0.70
C LYS A 230 9.11 31.37 1.71
N GLY A 231 8.47 30.35 2.28
CA GLY A 231 7.37 30.50 3.20
C GLY A 231 7.76 30.79 4.65
N ARG A 232 6.81 30.50 5.57
CA ARG A 232 7.00 30.67 7.02
C ARG A 232 8.04 29.73 7.60
N GLY A 233 8.37 28.64 6.89
CA GLY A 233 9.18 27.57 7.40
C GLY A 233 8.51 26.82 8.55
N ILE A 234 9.24 25.87 9.12
CA ILE A 234 8.75 24.97 10.17
C ILE A 234 9.69 25.10 11.38
N PRO A 235 9.17 25.38 12.59
CA PRO A 235 9.95 25.35 13.81
C PRO A 235 10.64 24.00 14.03
N LYS A 236 11.85 23.99 14.60
CA LYS A 236 12.69 22.81 14.71
C LYS A 236 12.02 21.62 15.39
N GLU A 237 11.32 21.86 16.51
CA GLU A 237 10.60 20.79 17.23
C GLU A 237 9.54 20.11 16.37
N LYS A 238 8.79 20.89 15.60
CA LYS A 238 7.77 20.38 14.68
C LYS A 238 8.39 19.67 13.48
N LEU A 239 9.51 20.15 12.97
CA LEU A 239 10.25 19.53 11.88
C LEU A 239 10.80 18.16 12.29
N ASP A 240 11.37 18.06 13.50
CA ASP A 240 11.87 16.79 14.04
C ASP A 240 10.74 15.76 14.21
N ASP A 241 9.55 16.20 14.68
CA ASP A 241 8.36 15.33 14.75
C ASP A 241 7.88 14.89 13.37
N ILE A 242 7.80 15.79 12.39
CA ILE A 242 7.43 15.47 11.00
C ILE A 242 8.40 14.43 10.41
N ASN A 243 9.71 14.66 10.54
CA ASN A 243 10.71 13.74 10.00
C ASN A 243 10.74 12.38 10.72
N ARG A 244 10.45 12.35 12.04
CA ARG A 244 10.26 11.10 12.77
C ARG A 244 9.07 10.32 12.22
N ARG A 245 7.93 10.97 12.09
CA ARG A 245 6.69 10.36 11.58
C ARG A 245 6.81 9.88 10.15
N ILE A 246 7.51 10.62 9.28
CA ILE A 246 7.82 10.17 7.92
C ILE A 246 8.63 8.86 7.95
N ARG A 247 9.67 8.76 8.81
CA ARG A 247 10.48 7.53 8.94
C ARG A 247 9.70 6.35 9.51
N GLU A 248 8.82 6.59 10.48
CA GLU A 248 8.05 5.56 11.19
C GLU A 248 6.73 5.21 10.49
N CYS A 249 6.35 5.92 9.42
CA CYS A 249 5.05 5.82 8.75
C CYS A 249 3.87 6.01 9.73
N ASP A 250 3.99 6.98 10.67
CA ASP A 250 3.00 7.22 11.72
C ASP A 250 1.92 8.23 11.29
N HIS A 251 0.69 7.75 11.14
CA HIS A 251 -0.48 8.54 10.72
C HIS A 251 -1.19 9.31 11.85
N SER A 252 -0.69 9.32 13.07
CA SER A 252 -1.35 9.88 14.25
C SER A 252 -1.45 11.43 14.31
N GLY A 253 -1.22 12.17 13.20
CA GLY A 253 -1.23 13.65 13.25
C GLY A 253 -1.60 14.37 11.94
N LYS A 254 -1.36 15.69 11.89
CA LYS A 254 -1.86 16.58 10.84
C LYS A 254 -1.07 16.61 9.51
N SER A 255 0.10 16.00 9.40
CA SER A 255 0.95 16.06 8.19
C SER A 255 0.67 14.92 7.19
N ILE A 256 -0.60 14.63 6.94
CA ILE A 256 -1.07 13.49 6.13
C ILE A 256 -0.54 13.56 4.68
N GLY A 257 -0.46 14.75 4.08
CA GLY A 257 -0.06 14.90 2.67
C GLY A 257 1.39 14.47 2.39
N MET A 258 2.35 14.93 3.19
CA MET A 258 3.77 14.58 3.04
C MET A 258 4.03 13.11 3.35
N LEU A 259 3.38 12.59 4.39
CA LEU A 259 3.46 11.18 4.77
C LEU A 259 2.94 10.26 3.66
N ASN A 260 1.76 10.58 3.10
CA ASN A 260 1.18 9.83 1.99
C ASN A 260 2.11 9.81 0.75
N VAL A 261 2.80 10.92 0.45
CA VAL A 261 3.79 10.96 -0.64
C VAL A 261 4.95 10.02 -0.33
N HIS A 262 5.51 10.09 0.89
CA HIS A 262 6.60 9.21 1.30
C HIS A 262 6.23 7.73 1.19
N GLU A 263 5.09 7.34 1.75
CA GLU A 263 4.60 5.96 1.74
C GLU A 263 4.31 5.45 0.32
N ARG A 264 3.69 6.25 -0.52
CA ARG A 264 3.41 5.86 -1.91
C ARG A 264 4.69 5.55 -2.68
N ILE A 265 5.74 6.36 -2.48
CA ILE A 265 7.06 6.12 -3.08
C ILE A 265 7.70 4.87 -2.49
N LYS A 266 7.67 4.72 -1.16
CA LYS A 266 8.23 3.56 -0.45
C LYS A 266 7.53 2.25 -0.81
N ILE A 267 6.20 2.25 -0.92
CA ILE A 267 5.42 1.08 -1.35
C ILE A 267 5.76 0.68 -2.79
N LYS A 268 5.91 1.66 -3.69
CA LYS A 268 6.18 1.38 -5.12
C LYS A 268 7.62 0.97 -5.38
N TYR A 269 8.59 1.59 -4.69
CA TYR A 269 10.00 1.48 -5.05
C TYR A 269 10.88 0.86 -3.94
N GLY A 270 10.37 0.72 -2.71
CA GLY A 270 11.12 0.18 -1.56
C GLY A 270 12.09 1.19 -0.93
N GLU A 271 12.90 0.72 0.01
CA GLU A 271 14.02 1.50 0.57
C GLU A 271 15.17 1.61 -0.45
N PRO A 272 15.95 2.70 -0.48
CA PRO A 272 15.95 3.85 0.46
C PRO A 272 15.12 5.06 -0.03
N TYR A 273 14.11 4.85 -0.87
CA TYR A 273 13.37 5.92 -1.54
C TYR A 273 12.30 6.57 -0.65
N GLY A 274 11.96 7.82 -0.96
CA GLY A 274 10.94 8.56 -0.23
C GLY A 274 11.22 10.06 -0.12
N LEU A 275 10.58 10.70 0.85
CA LEU A 275 10.60 12.13 1.11
C LEU A 275 11.47 12.47 2.32
N THR A 276 12.28 13.52 2.20
CA THR A 276 13.01 14.16 3.30
C THR A 276 12.64 15.64 3.34
N VAL A 277 12.45 16.20 4.53
CA VAL A 277 12.06 17.60 4.72
C VAL A 277 13.12 18.32 5.53
N THR A 278 13.57 19.47 5.04
CA THR A 278 14.42 20.42 5.74
C THR A 278 13.75 21.79 5.76
N SER A 279 13.83 22.49 6.85
CA SER A 279 13.17 23.80 7.00
C SER A 279 13.85 24.64 8.06
N GLU A 280 13.77 25.94 7.89
CA GLU A 280 14.16 26.90 8.90
C GLU A 280 13.04 27.92 9.06
N GLU A 281 12.67 28.17 10.32
CA GLU A 281 11.60 29.12 10.64
C GLU A 281 11.89 30.50 10.04
N ASN A 282 10.89 31.05 9.37
CA ASN A 282 10.95 32.31 8.65
C ASN A 282 11.85 32.35 7.39
N LYS A 283 12.45 31.25 6.97
CA LYS A 283 13.24 31.18 5.72
C LYS A 283 12.60 30.32 4.63
N GLY A 284 11.73 29.38 5.03
CA GLY A 284 11.04 28.50 4.10
C GLY A 284 11.32 27.01 4.32
N THR A 285 10.87 26.19 3.40
CA THR A 285 10.98 24.73 3.46
C THR A 285 11.59 24.18 2.17
N ASN A 286 12.45 23.18 2.29
CA ASN A 286 12.92 22.36 1.18
C ASN A 286 12.48 20.91 1.40
N MET A 287 11.69 20.38 0.46
CA MET A 287 11.21 19.00 0.43
C MET A 287 11.92 18.28 -0.70
N ILE A 288 12.68 17.23 -0.37
CA ILE A 288 13.48 16.44 -1.29
C ILE A 288 12.84 15.06 -1.43
N LEU A 289 12.36 14.74 -2.62
CA LEU A 289 11.82 13.45 -2.98
C LEU A 289 12.82 12.70 -3.85
N LYS A 290 13.09 11.45 -3.50
CA LYS A 290 14.01 10.58 -4.22
C LYS A 290 13.33 9.29 -4.64
N PHE A 291 13.51 8.87 -5.91
CA PHE A 291 13.00 7.61 -6.46
C PHE A 291 13.87 7.14 -7.65
N PRO A 292 13.83 5.84 -8.03
CA PRO A 292 14.70 5.33 -9.08
C PRO A 292 14.27 5.82 -10.46
N LEU A 293 15.25 5.99 -11.36
CA LEU A 293 15.00 6.27 -12.76
C LEU A 293 14.32 5.06 -13.42
N ARG A 294 13.07 5.23 -13.89
CA ARG A 294 12.32 4.20 -14.61
C ARG A 294 11.54 4.79 -15.77
N GLU A 295 11.32 3.97 -16.80
CA GLU A 295 10.42 4.31 -17.89
C GLU A 295 8.95 4.28 -17.42
N VAL A 296 8.06 4.93 -18.19
CA VAL A 296 6.61 4.82 -17.99
C VAL A 296 6.17 3.42 -18.42
N GLU A 297 5.62 2.65 -17.50
CA GLU A 297 5.02 1.32 -17.76
C GLU A 297 3.61 1.43 -18.33
#